data_b27c4c43437613789718692070ef3c2f
#
_entry.id   b27c4c43437613789718692070ef3c2f
#
_cell.length_a   1.000
_cell.length_b   1.000
_cell.length_c   1.000
_cell.angle_alpha   90.00
_cell.angle_beta   90.00
_cell.angle_gamma   90.00
#
_symmetry.space_group_name_H-M   'P 1'
#
loop_
_entity.id
_entity.type
_entity.pdbx_description
1 polymer ?
#
loop_
_entity_poly.entity_id
_entity_poly.type
_entity_poly.pdbx_seq_one_letter_code
_entity_poly.pdbx_strand_id
1 'polypeptide(L)'
;MNAPKFNTNNYDTTRKELLRYNIAVYGVGVGSAFFERRFERISKYAHDTGGDVYYGLKSRAMEELYAKVTEEARNQYTLAYSPSGTDRGAEYHSIEVRVKREGMTILTRGGYYAGATPR
;
A
#
# COMPACT_ATOMS: atom_id res chain seq x y z
N MET A 1 -30.65 5.00 8.54
CA MET A 1 -29.34 4.43 8.25
C MET A 1 -28.52 4.32 9.50
N ASN A 2 -28.11 3.13 9.81
CA ASN A 2 -27.34 2.89 11.01
C ASN A 2 -25.86 2.82 10.69
N ALA A 3 -25.22 3.97 10.63
CA ALA A 3 -23.78 3.99 10.57
C ALA A 3 -23.22 3.44 11.89
N PRO A 4 -22.19 2.63 11.88
CA PRO A 4 -21.59 2.18 13.12
C PRO A 4 -21.11 3.40 13.90
N LYS A 5 -21.51 3.46 15.14
CA LYS A 5 -21.14 4.59 16.00
C LYS A 5 -19.64 4.60 16.33
N PHE A 6 -19.03 3.45 16.22
CA PHE A 6 -17.62 3.30 16.54
C PHE A 6 -16.92 2.58 15.39
N ASN A 7 -15.92 3.21 14.88
CA ASN A 7 -15.01 2.56 13.97
C ASN A 7 -13.85 2.03 14.82
N THR A 8 -13.81 0.74 15.03
CA THR A 8 -12.76 0.10 15.80
C THR A 8 -11.48 -0.08 15.00
N ASN A 9 -11.55 0.15 13.71
CA ASN A 9 -10.38 0.02 12.86
C ASN A 9 -9.53 1.28 12.96
N ASN A 10 -8.27 1.10 13.24
CA ASN A 10 -7.29 2.16 13.20
C ASN A 10 -6.28 1.87 12.11
N TYR A 11 -5.28 2.72 12.00
CA TYR A 11 -4.24 2.57 10.98
C TYR A 11 -3.58 1.19 11.04
N ASP A 12 -3.18 0.77 12.24
CA ASP A 12 -2.44 -0.48 12.41
C ASP A 12 -3.28 -1.70 12.07
N THR A 13 -4.53 -1.74 12.52
CA THR A 13 -5.40 -2.87 12.21
C THR A 13 -5.74 -2.95 10.75
N THR A 14 -5.99 -1.81 10.12
CA THR A 14 -6.28 -1.75 8.68
C THR A 14 -5.05 -2.15 7.87
N ARG A 15 -3.89 -1.63 8.22
CA ARG A 15 -2.63 -1.99 7.56
C ARG A 15 -2.38 -3.49 7.65
N LYS A 16 -2.60 -4.07 8.82
CA LYS A 16 -2.42 -5.50 9.04
C LYS A 16 -3.29 -6.32 8.10
N GLU A 17 -4.56 -5.94 7.96
CA GLU A 17 -5.47 -6.64 7.07
C GLU A 17 -5.07 -6.47 5.60
N LEU A 18 -4.66 -5.29 5.21
CA LEU A 18 -4.19 -5.04 3.84
C LEU A 18 -2.98 -5.91 3.50
N LEU A 19 -2.01 -5.97 4.39
CA LEU A 19 -0.81 -6.77 4.17
C LEU A 19 -1.13 -8.26 4.24
N ARG A 20 -2.01 -8.65 5.14
CA ARG A 20 -2.41 -10.05 5.29
C ARG A 20 -3.05 -10.60 4.00
N TYR A 21 -3.90 -9.80 3.37
CA TYR A 21 -4.59 -10.20 2.15
C TYR A 21 -3.89 -9.74 0.88
N ASN A 22 -2.68 -9.25 1.03
CA ASN A 22 -1.84 -8.88 -0.12
C ASN A 22 -2.47 -7.79 -1.00
N ILE A 23 -3.08 -6.81 -0.36
CA ILE A 23 -3.77 -5.71 -1.03
C ILE A 23 -2.84 -4.50 -1.08
N ALA A 24 -2.57 -3.99 -2.27
CA ALA A 24 -1.85 -2.75 -2.46
C ALA A 24 -2.84 -1.59 -2.58
N VAL A 25 -2.53 -0.48 -1.94
CA VAL A 25 -3.37 0.71 -1.96
C VAL A 25 -2.77 1.75 -2.91
N TYR A 26 -3.59 2.24 -3.82
CA TYR A 26 -3.23 3.34 -4.69
C TYR A 26 -4.14 4.51 -4.38
N GLY A 27 -3.54 5.63 -3.99
CA GLY A 27 -4.28 6.85 -3.68
C GLY A 27 -4.34 7.78 -4.86
N VAL A 28 -5.50 8.37 -5.08
CA VAL A 28 -5.68 9.37 -6.14
C VAL A 28 -6.31 10.61 -5.53
N GLY A 29 -5.58 11.71 -5.55
CA GLY A 29 -6.07 12.99 -5.08
C GLY A 29 -6.45 13.88 -6.24
N VAL A 30 -7.63 14.46 -6.17
CA VAL A 30 -8.15 15.35 -7.22
C VAL A 30 -8.42 16.72 -6.61
N GLY A 31 -7.95 17.76 -7.32
CA GLY A 31 -8.13 19.12 -6.85
C GLY A 31 -7.35 19.38 -5.57
N SER A 32 -8.01 19.91 -4.55
CA SER A 32 -7.40 20.22 -3.27
C SER A 32 -7.43 19.06 -2.27
N ALA A 33 -7.95 17.90 -2.68
CA ALA A 33 -8.10 16.77 -1.77
C ALA A 33 -6.77 16.30 -1.18
N PHE A 34 -5.68 16.46 -1.91
CA PHE A 34 -4.37 16.02 -1.44
C PHE A 34 -3.81 16.86 -0.29
N PHE A 35 -4.42 17.99 0.04
CA PHE A 35 -4.04 18.79 1.21
C PHE A 35 -4.74 18.33 2.48
N GLU A 36 -5.73 17.46 2.39
CA GLU A 36 -6.46 17.01 3.54
C GLU A 36 -5.68 15.97 4.34
N ARG A 37 -5.91 15.94 5.65
CA ARG A 37 -5.27 14.95 6.53
C ARG A 37 -5.62 13.52 6.13
N ARG A 38 -6.81 13.32 5.59
CA ARG A 38 -7.23 11.99 5.13
C ARG A 38 -6.31 11.46 4.06
N PHE A 39 -5.81 12.36 3.22
CA PHE A 39 -4.91 11.96 2.14
C PHE A 39 -3.56 11.53 2.69
N GLU A 40 -3.13 12.08 3.81
CA GLU A 40 -1.90 11.63 4.46
C GLU A 40 -2.00 10.16 4.89
N ARG A 41 -3.16 9.76 5.40
CA ARG A 41 -3.37 8.36 5.78
C ARG A 41 -3.36 7.45 4.55
N ILE A 42 -3.98 7.89 3.47
CA ILE A 42 -3.97 7.14 2.21
C ILE A 42 -2.54 6.99 1.71
N SER A 43 -1.74 8.04 1.82
CA SER A 43 -0.33 8.00 1.44
C SER A 43 0.45 6.98 2.27
N LYS A 44 0.18 6.90 3.56
CA LYS A 44 0.82 5.90 4.42
C LYS A 44 0.42 4.49 4.04
N TYR A 45 -0.86 4.26 3.79
CA TYR A 45 -1.31 2.95 3.34
C TYR A 45 -0.67 2.56 2.01
N ALA A 46 -0.61 3.50 1.07
CA ALA A 46 0.02 3.25 -0.21
C ALA A 46 1.49 2.86 -0.03
N HIS A 47 2.21 3.64 0.76
CA HIS A 47 3.62 3.38 1.03
C HIS A 47 3.83 2.00 1.68
N ASP A 48 3.04 1.69 2.71
CA ASP A 48 3.23 0.45 3.46
C ASP A 48 2.81 -0.80 2.69
N THR A 49 1.91 -0.66 1.74
CA THR A 49 1.38 -1.80 0.98
C THR A 49 2.02 -1.98 -0.39
N GLY A 50 2.94 -1.11 -0.76
CA GLY A 50 3.63 -1.20 -2.05
C GLY A 50 2.89 -0.57 -3.21
N GLY A 51 1.87 0.23 -2.93
CA GLY A 51 1.18 1.02 -3.94
C GLY A 51 1.83 2.37 -4.15
N ASP A 52 1.06 3.33 -4.61
CA ASP A 52 1.57 4.67 -4.88
C ASP A 52 0.44 5.69 -4.75
N VAL A 53 0.80 6.96 -4.84
CA VAL A 53 -0.16 8.06 -4.78
C VAL A 53 0.00 8.94 -5.99
N TYR A 54 -1.11 9.34 -6.55
CA TYR A 54 -1.15 10.19 -7.74
C TYR A 54 -2.02 11.40 -7.49
N TYR A 55 -1.67 12.50 -8.13
CA TYR A 55 -2.39 13.77 -8.01
C TYR A 55 -2.87 14.20 -9.38
N GLY A 56 -4.15 14.57 -9.45
CA GLY A 56 -4.74 15.11 -10.67
C GLY A 56 -5.55 16.35 -10.34
N LEU A 57 -5.46 17.35 -11.20
CA LEU A 57 -6.17 18.61 -10.99
C LEU A 57 -7.54 18.65 -11.65
N LYS A 58 -7.76 17.80 -12.64
CA LYS A 58 -8.99 17.80 -13.43
C LYS A 58 -9.52 16.39 -13.59
N SER A 59 -10.81 16.26 -13.83
CA SER A 59 -11.44 14.96 -13.99
C SER A 59 -10.87 14.14 -15.15
N ARG A 60 -10.40 14.80 -16.20
CA ARG A 60 -9.72 14.10 -17.31
C ARG A 60 -8.47 13.39 -16.87
N ALA A 61 -7.77 13.95 -15.88
CA ALA A 61 -6.58 13.33 -15.32
C ALA A 61 -6.89 12.01 -14.62
N MET A 62 -8.13 11.80 -14.19
CA MET A 62 -8.52 10.56 -13.51
C MET A 62 -8.40 9.35 -14.43
N GLU A 63 -8.77 9.49 -15.69
CA GLU A 63 -8.66 8.39 -16.65
C GLU A 63 -7.20 8.03 -16.89
N GLU A 64 -6.34 9.03 -17.03
CA GLU A 64 -4.91 8.83 -17.22
C GLU A 64 -4.28 8.20 -16.00
N LEU A 65 -4.67 8.65 -14.81
CA LEU A 65 -4.17 8.09 -13.57
C LEU A 65 -4.62 6.66 -13.37
N TYR A 66 -5.87 6.36 -13.70
CA TYR A 66 -6.39 5.01 -13.61
C TYR A 66 -5.64 4.05 -14.54
N ALA A 67 -5.37 4.49 -15.75
CA ALA A 67 -4.59 3.70 -16.70
C ALA A 67 -3.18 3.45 -16.19
N LYS A 68 -2.56 4.47 -15.59
CA LYS A 68 -1.22 4.36 -15.02
C LYS A 68 -1.16 3.39 -13.85
N VAL A 69 -2.13 3.49 -12.94
CA VAL A 69 -2.25 2.56 -11.81
C VAL A 69 -2.41 1.13 -12.30
N THR A 70 -3.27 0.93 -13.27
CA THR A 70 -3.50 -0.39 -13.85
C THR A 70 -2.23 -0.95 -14.48
N GLU A 71 -1.48 -0.12 -15.18
CA GLU A 71 -0.21 -0.53 -15.77
C GLU A 71 0.82 -0.91 -14.72
N GLU A 72 0.97 -0.10 -13.69
CA GLU A 72 1.89 -0.41 -12.60
C GLU A 72 1.52 -1.70 -11.88
N ALA A 73 0.24 -1.90 -11.61
CA ALA A 73 -0.22 -3.11 -10.95
C ALA A 73 0.02 -4.35 -11.81
N ARG A 74 0.00 -4.19 -13.13
CA ARG A 74 0.22 -5.29 -14.06
C ARG A 74 1.70 -5.65 -14.23
N ASN A 75 2.58 -4.69 -14.05
CA ASN A 75 4.01 -4.84 -14.30
C ASN A 75 4.83 -4.96 -13.01
N GLN A 76 4.36 -5.75 -12.09
CA GLN A 76 5.03 -5.95 -10.82
C GLN A 76 6.01 -7.11 -10.90
N TYR A 77 7.11 -6.97 -10.15
CA TYR A 77 8.04 -8.07 -9.93
C TYR A 77 7.65 -8.77 -8.63
N THR A 78 7.66 -10.07 -8.66
CA THR A 78 7.43 -10.86 -7.46
C THR A 78 8.74 -11.43 -6.99
N LEU A 79 9.14 -11.07 -5.78
CA LEU A 79 10.35 -11.59 -5.16
C LEU A 79 9.94 -12.50 -4.00
N ALA A 80 10.60 -13.61 -3.90
CA ALA A 80 10.37 -14.56 -2.82
C ALA A 80 11.67 -14.88 -2.12
N TYR A 81 11.61 -15.07 -0.83
CA TYR A 81 12.76 -15.49 -0.05
C TYR A 81 12.29 -16.31 1.15
N SER A 82 13.20 -17.08 1.70
CA SER A 82 12.93 -17.84 2.91
C SER A 82 13.55 -17.10 4.08
N PRO A 83 12.75 -16.63 5.03
CA PRO A 83 13.29 -15.96 6.19
C PRO A 83 14.20 -16.87 6.99
N SER A 84 15.31 -16.34 7.45
CA SER A 84 16.19 -17.06 8.36
C SER A 84 15.75 -16.76 9.77
N GLY A 85 15.12 -17.68 10.41
CA GLY A 85 14.69 -17.45 11.78
C GLY A 85 13.54 -18.35 12.15
N THR A 86 13.30 -18.39 13.42
CA THR A 86 12.23 -19.22 13.98
C THR A 86 11.02 -18.38 14.37
N ASP A 87 10.91 -17.19 13.82
CA ASP A 87 9.83 -16.29 14.16
C ASP A 87 8.49 -16.91 13.80
N ARG A 88 7.65 -16.95 14.76
CA ARG A 88 6.34 -17.55 14.63
C ARG A 88 5.30 -16.57 15.13
N GLY A 89 4.14 -16.67 14.56
CA GLY A 89 3.03 -15.87 14.99
C GLY A 89 2.86 -14.60 14.19
N ALA A 90 2.24 -13.62 14.80
CA ALA A 90 1.71 -12.45 14.11
C ALA A 90 2.65 -11.24 14.19
N GLU A 91 3.93 -11.46 14.41
CA GLU A 91 4.88 -10.36 14.47
C GLU A 91 5.09 -9.74 13.09
N TYR A 92 5.26 -8.44 13.11
CA TYR A 92 5.53 -7.68 11.91
C TYR A 92 7.03 -7.76 11.56
N HIS A 93 7.33 -8.11 10.34
CA HIS A 93 8.69 -8.14 9.82
C HIS A 93 8.82 -7.11 8.71
N SER A 94 9.72 -6.15 8.92
CA SER A 94 9.96 -5.14 7.91
C SER A 94 10.76 -5.70 6.76
N ILE A 95 10.51 -5.16 5.58
CA ILE A 95 11.21 -5.55 4.36
C ILE A 95 11.87 -4.31 3.78
N GLU A 96 13.09 -4.47 3.32
CA GLU A 96 13.79 -3.46 2.55
C GLU A 96 14.26 -4.07 1.24
N VAL A 97 13.87 -3.46 0.15
CA VAL A 97 14.31 -3.88 -1.19
C VAL A 97 15.28 -2.84 -1.71
N ARG A 98 16.45 -3.28 -2.13
CA ARG A 98 17.47 -2.42 -2.71
C ARG A 98 17.76 -2.87 -4.13
N VAL A 99 17.92 -1.90 -5.02
CA VAL A 99 18.29 -2.15 -6.40
C VAL A 99 19.66 -1.52 -6.63
N LYS A 100 20.56 -2.28 -7.24
CA LYS A 100 21.93 -1.82 -7.49
C LYS A 100 22.04 -0.82 -8.65
N ARG A 101 20.95 -0.28 -9.08
CA ARG A 101 20.91 0.66 -10.19
C ARG A 101 20.44 2.01 -9.68
N GLU A 102 21.21 3.04 -9.99
CA GLU A 102 20.87 4.40 -9.57
C GLU A 102 19.64 4.93 -10.32
N GLY A 103 18.94 5.87 -9.70
CA GLY A 103 17.81 6.53 -10.31
C GLY A 103 16.53 5.74 -10.30
N MET A 104 16.49 4.62 -9.60
CA MET A 104 15.28 3.79 -9.51
C MET A 104 14.48 4.13 -8.27
N THR A 105 13.18 4.24 -8.46
CA THR A 105 12.22 4.35 -7.35
C THR A 105 11.64 2.98 -7.09
N ILE A 106 11.66 2.56 -5.85
CA ILE A 106 11.19 1.24 -5.47
C ILE A 106 9.87 1.37 -4.75
N LEU A 107 8.84 0.71 -5.27
CA LEU A 107 7.55 0.60 -4.63
C LEU A 107 7.39 -0.83 -4.15
N THR A 108 7.37 -1.01 -2.86
CA THR A 108 7.22 -2.33 -2.25
C THR A 108 6.48 -2.19 -0.93
N ARG A 109 5.87 -3.28 -0.50
CA ARG A 109 5.29 -3.28 0.84
C ARG A 109 6.39 -3.09 1.88
N GLY A 110 6.05 -2.43 2.98
CA GLY A 110 7.01 -2.16 4.04
C GLY A 110 7.33 -3.38 4.89
N GLY A 111 6.52 -4.42 4.83
CA GLY A 111 6.74 -5.60 5.64
C GLY A 111 5.62 -6.61 5.50
N TYR A 112 5.64 -7.60 6.36
CA TYR A 112 4.63 -8.65 6.40
C TYR A 112 4.44 -9.15 7.82
N TYR A 113 3.34 -9.84 8.05
CA TYR A 113 3.08 -10.50 9.32
C TYR A 113 3.30 -11.99 9.14
N ALA A 114 4.19 -12.55 9.95
CA ALA A 114 4.48 -13.97 9.91
C ALA A 114 3.24 -14.78 10.28
N GLY A 115 3.07 -15.92 9.65
CA GLY A 115 1.91 -16.78 9.88
C GLY A 115 0.66 -16.40 9.13
N ALA A 116 0.66 -15.25 8.43
CA ALA A 116 -0.44 -14.90 7.54
C ALA A 116 -0.30 -15.68 6.23
N THR A 117 -1.36 -16.36 5.84
CA THR A 117 -1.39 -17.10 4.58
C THR A 117 -2.45 -16.48 3.70
N PRO A 118 -2.09 -15.51 2.89
CA PRO A 118 -3.03 -14.94 1.94
C PRO A 118 -3.36 -15.97 0.87
N ARG A 119 -4.55 -15.89 0.43
CA ARG A 119 -5.01 -16.74 -0.65
C ARG A 119 -5.36 -15.95 -1.86
#